data_6630ab97d05afb0a5929fadf95ca7cc5
#
_entry.id   6630ab97d05afb0a5929fadf95ca7cc5
#
_cell.length_a   1.000
_cell.length_b   1.000
_cell.length_c   1.000
_cell.angle_alpha   90.00
_cell.angle_beta   90.00
_cell.angle_gamma   90.00
#
_symmetry.space_group_name_H-M   'P 1'
#
loop_
_entity.id
_entity.type
_entity.pdbx_description
1 polymer ?
#
loop_
_entity_poly.entity_id
_entity_poly.type
_entity_poly.pdbx_seq_one_letter_code
_entity_poly.pdbx_strand_id
1 'polypeptide(L)'
;PERIQMPDIDLDFDGRRRGDMIRYATEKYGEERVSQIITYGTIKAKQAVKDASRVLGYPFAMGDKVTKAMPAPVMGKDLALSGIFDPTHKRYGEAGEFRALYESDPDVKAVVDTARGLEGIKRQWGVPAAGVILCREALLDVIPIHRRNADGEIIPASDMGTWKWRGLPTFDFLGRGNLPVAGAAHKN
;
A
#
# COMPACT_ATOMS: atom_id res chain seq x y z
N PRO A 1 -6.12 27.45 -12.47
CA PRO A 1 -5.54 27.35 -13.80
C PRO A 1 -4.09 26.86 -13.80
N GLU A 2 -3.38 26.92 -12.66
CA GLU A 2 -1.94 26.62 -12.56
C GLU A 2 -1.61 25.23 -11.98
N ARG A 3 -2.63 24.39 -11.71
CA ARG A 3 -2.42 23.06 -11.12
C ARG A 3 -2.03 22.06 -12.21
N ILE A 4 -0.74 21.76 -12.34
CA ILE A 4 -0.20 20.70 -13.21
C ILE A 4 -0.27 19.37 -12.44
N GLN A 5 -1.45 18.79 -12.35
CA GLN A 5 -1.66 17.44 -11.79
C GLN A 5 -2.62 16.67 -12.70
N MET A 6 -2.33 15.38 -12.90
CA MET A 6 -3.27 14.49 -13.57
C MET A 6 -4.60 14.49 -12.83
N PRO A 7 -5.73 14.53 -13.54
CA PRO A 7 -7.04 14.43 -12.90
C PRO A 7 -7.18 13.09 -12.20
N ASP A 8 -7.78 13.12 -11.01
CA ASP A 8 -8.23 11.95 -10.27
C ASP A 8 -9.71 11.76 -10.62
N ILE A 9 -10.03 10.66 -11.28
CA ILE A 9 -11.38 10.42 -11.80
C ILE A 9 -12.00 9.25 -11.05
N ASP A 10 -12.95 9.58 -10.18
CA ASP A 10 -13.73 8.61 -9.42
C ASP A 10 -15.03 8.27 -10.16
N LEU A 11 -15.29 7.00 -10.34
CA LEU A 11 -16.50 6.48 -10.96
C LEU A 11 -17.17 5.49 -10.02
N ASP A 12 -18.37 5.82 -9.56
CA ASP A 12 -19.16 5.00 -8.65
C ASP A 12 -20.01 3.97 -9.40
N PHE A 13 -19.84 2.70 -9.09
CA PHE A 13 -20.58 1.58 -9.66
C PHE A 13 -21.26 0.72 -8.58
N ASP A 14 -22.29 -0.02 -8.97
CA ASP A 14 -22.82 -1.13 -8.15
C ASP A 14 -21.66 -2.11 -7.83
N GLY A 15 -21.37 -2.30 -6.55
CA GLY A 15 -20.24 -3.12 -6.10
C GLY A 15 -20.27 -4.55 -6.63
N ARG A 16 -21.47 -5.09 -6.91
CA ARG A 16 -21.66 -6.43 -7.49
C ARG A 16 -21.28 -6.51 -8.98
N ARG A 17 -21.31 -5.36 -9.68
CA ARG A 17 -21.11 -5.27 -11.12
C ARG A 17 -19.82 -4.54 -11.51
N ARG A 18 -18.99 -4.18 -10.53
CA ARG A 18 -17.71 -3.50 -10.78
C ARG A 18 -16.82 -4.30 -11.74
N GLY A 19 -16.75 -5.63 -11.60
CA GLY A 19 -16.00 -6.50 -12.49
C GLY A 19 -16.47 -6.45 -13.94
N ASP A 20 -17.79 -6.26 -14.16
CA ASP A 20 -18.35 -6.10 -15.49
C ASP A 20 -17.85 -4.82 -16.15
N MET A 21 -17.69 -3.74 -15.38
CA MET A 21 -17.20 -2.46 -15.89
C MET A 21 -15.73 -2.51 -16.28
N ILE A 22 -14.91 -3.23 -15.51
CA ILE A 22 -13.49 -3.46 -15.87
C ILE A 22 -13.43 -4.27 -17.18
N ARG A 23 -14.20 -5.34 -17.28
CA ARG A 23 -14.30 -6.16 -18.50
C ARG A 23 -14.75 -5.33 -19.70
N TYR A 24 -15.79 -4.52 -19.54
CA TYR A 24 -16.25 -3.60 -20.59
C TYR A 24 -15.14 -2.63 -21.04
N ALA A 25 -14.39 -2.04 -20.09
CA ALA A 25 -13.28 -1.17 -20.44
C ALA A 25 -12.19 -1.92 -21.22
N THR A 26 -11.88 -3.15 -20.81
CA THR A 26 -10.90 -4.02 -21.49
C THR A 26 -11.35 -4.37 -22.90
N GLU A 27 -12.62 -4.74 -23.09
CA GLU A 27 -13.20 -5.07 -24.41
C GLU A 27 -13.23 -3.83 -25.33
N LYS A 28 -13.53 -2.65 -24.76
CA LYS A 28 -13.66 -1.41 -25.54
C LYS A 28 -12.34 -0.80 -25.97
N TYR A 29 -11.33 -0.85 -25.12
CA TYR A 29 -10.06 -0.13 -25.33
C TYR A 29 -8.88 -1.02 -25.64
N GLY A 30 -9.03 -2.34 -25.48
CA GLY A 30 -8.00 -3.33 -25.71
C GLY A 30 -7.34 -3.81 -24.43
N GLU A 31 -7.07 -5.11 -24.36
CA GLU A 31 -6.45 -5.78 -23.23
C GLU A 31 -5.05 -5.20 -22.92
N GLU A 32 -4.35 -4.80 -23.96
CA GLU A 32 -3.01 -4.23 -23.87
C GLU A 32 -2.97 -2.80 -23.31
N ARG A 33 -4.12 -2.14 -23.17
CA ARG A 33 -4.25 -0.72 -22.74
C ARG A 33 -4.95 -0.52 -21.41
N VAL A 34 -5.56 -1.58 -20.89
CA VAL A 34 -6.30 -1.55 -19.63
C VAL A 34 -5.63 -2.45 -18.60
N SER A 35 -5.42 -1.94 -17.41
CA SER A 35 -4.82 -2.71 -16.32
C SER A 35 -5.39 -2.29 -14.98
N GLN A 36 -5.56 -3.22 -14.07
CA GLN A 36 -5.81 -2.87 -12.67
C GLN A 36 -4.50 -2.43 -12.02
N ILE A 37 -4.55 -1.42 -11.15
CA ILE A 37 -3.38 -0.99 -10.41
C ILE A 37 -2.97 -2.04 -9.36
N ILE A 38 -1.71 -2.00 -8.96
CA ILE A 38 -1.22 -2.74 -7.80
C ILE A 38 -0.79 -1.79 -6.69
N THR A 39 -0.91 -2.26 -5.46
CA THR A 39 -0.34 -1.61 -4.29
C THR A 39 0.67 -2.54 -3.64
N TYR A 40 1.78 -1.96 -3.20
CA TYR A 40 2.77 -2.68 -2.42
C TYR A 40 2.55 -2.43 -0.93
N GLY A 41 2.33 -3.50 -0.18
CA GLY A 41 2.41 -3.46 1.27
C GLY A 41 3.87 -3.35 1.71
N THR A 42 4.19 -2.30 2.44
CA THR A 42 5.51 -2.11 3.04
C THR A 42 5.54 -2.60 4.48
N ILE A 43 6.70 -3.11 4.90
CA ILE A 43 6.92 -3.48 6.31
C ILE A 43 6.90 -2.21 7.15
N LYS A 44 6.01 -2.13 8.12
CA LYS A 44 5.90 -1.02 9.08
C LYS A 44 6.76 -1.30 10.31
N ALA A 45 7.05 -0.27 11.10
CA ALA A 45 7.93 -0.31 12.26
C ALA A 45 7.69 -1.51 13.20
N LYS A 46 6.46 -1.72 13.68
CA LYS A 46 6.12 -2.86 14.55
C LYS A 46 6.33 -4.21 13.90
N GLN A 47 5.98 -4.32 12.61
CA GLN A 47 6.18 -5.57 11.87
C GLN A 47 7.67 -5.82 11.63
N ALA A 48 8.44 -4.77 11.32
CA ALA A 48 9.90 -4.86 11.16
C ALA A 48 10.57 -5.40 12.42
N VAL A 49 10.17 -4.90 13.60
CA VAL A 49 10.69 -5.37 14.90
C VAL A 49 10.35 -6.85 15.12
N LYS A 50 9.11 -7.27 14.86
CA LYS A 50 8.69 -8.67 15.02
C LYS A 50 9.40 -9.61 14.05
N ASP A 51 9.55 -9.20 12.80
CA ASP A 51 10.27 -9.97 11.78
C ASP A 51 11.77 -10.06 12.08
N ALA A 52 12.40 -8.96 12.52
CA ALA A 52 13.79 -8.94 12.94
C ALA A 52 14.04 -9.86 14.15
N SER A 53 13.18 -9.79 15.18
CA SER A 53 13.25 -10.67 16.34
C SER A 53 13.21 -12.15 15.94
N ARG A 54 12.30 -12.52 15.04
CA ARG A 54 12.17 -13.89 14.53
C ARG A 54 13.38 -14.32 13.72
N VAL A 55 13.88 -13.50 12.82
CA VAL A 55 15.03 -13.81 11.96
C VAL A 55 16.32 -14.00 12.78
N LEU A 56 16.47 -13.22 13.85
CA LEU A 56 17.60 -13.34 14.78
C LEU A 56 17.44 -14.52 15.77
N GLY A 57 16.33 -15.26 15.71
CA GLY A 57 16.10 -16.43 16.55
C GLY A 57 15.62 -16.13 17.96
N TYR A 58 15.20 -14.89 18.26
CA TYR A 58 14.65 -14.55 19.57
C TYR A 58 13.22 -15.10 19.74
N PRO A 59 12.82 -15.41 20.99
CA PRO A 59 11.44 -15.80 21.29
C PRO A 59 10.45 -14.70 20.89
N PHE A 60 9.21 -15.08 20.59
CA PHE A 60 8.13 -14.17 20.22
C PHE A 60 7.93 -13.04 21.25
N ALA A 61 8.13 -13.32 22.54
CA ALA A 61 8.05 -12.35 23.63
C ALA A 61 9.02 -11.16 23.47
N MET A 62 10.16 -11.35 22.80
CA MET A 62 11.12 -10.27 22.54
C MET A 62 10.50 -9.21 21.61
N GLY A 63 9.93 -9.64 20.50
CA GLY A 63 9.26 -8.72 19.56
C GLY A 63 8.10 -7.98 20.23
N ASP A 64 7.33 -8.65 21.09
CA ASP A 64 6.24 -8.02 21.82
C ASP A 64 6.74 -7.03 22.89
N LYS A 65 7.81 -7.35 23.62
CA LYS A 65 8.47 -6.44 24.58
C LYS A 65 8.85 -5.13 23.89
N VAL A 66 9.55 -5.22 22.76
CA VAL A 66 10.04 -4.05 22.02
C VAL A 66 8.87 -3.24 21.43
N THR A 67 7.89 -3.90 20.84
CA THR A 67 6.75 -3.21 20.21
C THR A 67 5.80 -2.58 21.20
N LYS A 68 5.72 -3.06 22.45
CA LYS A 68 4.94 -2.44 23.53
C LYS A 68 5.55 -1.11 24.01
N ALA A 69 6.88 -0.98 23.96
CA ALA A 69 7.57 0.26 24.28
C ALA A 69 7.47 1.33 23.18
N MET A 70 6.95 0.98 21.99
CA MET A 70 6.75 1.94 20.90
C MET A 70 5.58 2.87 21.21
N PRO A 71 5.65 4.15 20.78
CA PRO A 71 4.54 5.08 20.91
C PRO A 71 3.26 4.56 20.31
N ALA A 72 2.13 4.95 20.90
CA ALA A 72 0.81 4.63 20.35
C ALA A 72 0.62 5.21 18.92
N PRO A 73 -0.12 4.52 18.05
CA PRO A 73 -0.41 5.05 16.71
C PRO A 73 -1.28 6.31 16.81
N VAL A 74 -1.00 7.30 15.97
CA VAL A 74 -1.83 8.51 15.83
C VAL A 74 -2.55 8.43 14.50
N MET A 75 -3.88 8.56 14.50
CA MET A 75 -4.73 8.40 13.31
C MET A 75 -4.43 7.09 12.53
N GLY A 76 -4.21 6.00 13.25
CA GLY A 76 -3.90 4.69 12.67
C GLY A 76 -2.48 4.55 12.08
N LYS A 77 -1.61 5.54 12.27
CA LYS A 77 -0.22 5.52 11.77
C LYS A 77 0.76 5.35 12.93
N ASP A 78 1.55 4.28 12.87
CA ASP A 78 2.68 4.09 13.78
C ASP A 78 3.78 5.13 13.48
N LEU A 79 4.57 5.46 14.53
CA LEU A 79 5.78 6.23 14.35
C LEU A 79 6.85 5.33 13.69
N ALA A 80 7.48 5.82 12.62
CA ALA A 80 8.56 5.10 11.96
C ALA A 80 9.80 5.00 12.86
N LEU A 81 10.59 3.94 12.72
CA LEU A 81 11.83 3.77 13.50
C LEU A 81 12.80 4.95 13.28
N SER A 82 12.86 5.47 12.04
CA SER A 82 13.65 6.67 11.75
C SER A 82 13.19 7.87 12.59
N GLY A 83 11.90 8.10 12.74
CA GLY A 83 11.34 9.19 13.54
C GLY A 83 11.50 9.00 15.06
N ILE A 84 11.62 7.74 15.52
CA ILE A 84 11.93 7.44 16.94
C ILE A 84 13.32 7.97 17.33
N PHE A 85 14.28 7.92 16.42
CA PHE A 85 15.67 8.31 16.65
C PHE A 85 16.02 9.70 16.11
N ASP A 86 15.10 10.40 15.45
CA ASP A 86 15.31 11.74 14.92
C ASP A 86 14.87 12.81 15.93
N PRO A 87 15.80 13.57 16.57
CA PRO A 87 15.47 14.63 17.53
C PRO A 87 14.61 15.75 16.93
N THR A 88 14.63 15.92 15.60
CA THR A 88 13.85 16.97 14.92
C THR A 88 12.40 16.53 14.64
N HIS A 89 12.13 15.25 14.80
CA HIS A 89 10.77 14.74 14.56
C HIS A 89 9.81 15.19 15.67
N LYS A 90 8.65 15.75 15.27
CA LYS A 90 7.65 16.32 16.20
C LYS A 90 7.15 15.37 17.31
N ARG A 91 7.24 14.06 17.08
CA ARG A 91 6.84 13.01 18.04
C ARG A 91 8.04 12.36 18.75
N TYR A 92 9.24 12.90 18.62
CA TYR A 92 10.45 12.36 19.25
C TYR A 92 10.30 12.14 20.75
N GLY A 93 9.67 13.09 21.46
CA GLY A 93 9.47 13.02 22.90
C GLY A 93 8.63 11.83 23.36
N GLU A 94 7.72 11.32 22.52
CA GLU A 94 6.85 10.20 22.84
C GLU A 94 7.60 8.84 22.92
N ALA A 95 8.79 8.74 22.33
CA ALA A 95 9.56 7.50 22.21
C ALA A 95 10.69 7.36 23.24
N GLY A 96 10.65 8.08 24.33
CA GLY A 96 11.69 8.05 25.39
C GLY A 96 11.89 6.65 25.98
N GLU A 97 10.79 5.97 26.31
CA GLU A 97 10.82 4.60 26.85
C GLU A 97 11.45 3.61 25.87
N PHE A 98 11.09 3.71 24.59
CA PHE A 98 11.67 2.85 23.56
C PHE A 98 13.18 3.06 23.41
N ARG A 99 13.64 4.32 23.41
CA ARG A 99 15.08 4.63 23.32
C ARG A 99 15.84 4.17 24.56
N ALA A 100 15.28 4.35 25.74
CA ALA A 100 15.88 3.83 26.98
C ALA A 100 16.04 2.31 26.94
N LEU A 101 15.02 1.59 26.46
CA LEU A 101 15.07 0.15 26.28
C LEU A 101 16.14 -0.26 25.23
N TYR A 102 16.23 0.46 24.13
CA TYR A 102 17.23 0.26 23.07
C TYR A 102 18.67 0.45 23.61
N GLU A 103 18.89 1.42 24.48
CA GLU A 103 20.21 1.71 25.04
C GLU A 103 20.62 0.75 26.15
N SER A 104 19.64 0.25 26.93
CA SER A 104 19.90 -0.59 28.12
C SER A 104 20.02 -2.09 27.83
N ASP A 105 19.50 -2.56 26.70
CA ASP A 105 19.41 -4.01 26.39
C ASP A 105 20.08 -4.30 25.03
N PRO A 106 21.27 -4.97 25.02
CA PRO A 106 21.98 -5.30 23.78
C PRO A 106 21.19 -6.16 22.80
N ASP A 107 20.33 -7.06 23.29
CA ASP A 107 19.49 -7.89 22.44
C ASP A 107 18.40 -7.08 21.76
N VAL A 108 17.78 -6.15 22.51
CA VAL A 108 16.82 -5.19 21.94
C VAL A 108 17.50 -4.32 20.89
N LYS A 109 18.72 -3.86 21.16
CA LYS A 109 19.50 -3.07 20.22
C LYS A 109 19.72 -3.84 18.90
N ALA A 110 20.15 -5.10 18.97
CA ALA A 110 20.36 -5.95 17.80
C ALA A 110 19.06 -6.13 16.99
N VAL A 111 17.94 -6.36 17.66
CA VAL A 111 16.62 -6.49 17.02
C VAL A 111 16.21 -5.18 16.33
N VAL A 112 16.35 -4.04 17.00
CA VAL A 112 15.96 -2.73 16.43
C VAL A 112 16.86 -2.31 15.28
N ASP A 113 18.17 -2.50 15.38
CA ASP A 113 19.11 -2.18 14.31
C ASP A 113 18.81 -3.01 13.04
N THR A 114 18.51 -4.30 13.21
CA THR A 114 18.05 -5.15 12.10
C THR A 114 16.69 -4.68 11.55
N ALA A 115 15.75 -4.32 12.42
CA ALA A 115 14.43 -3.84 12.03
C ALA A 115 14.48 -2.54 11.21
N ARG A 116 15.43 -1.64 11.50
CA ARG A 116 15.66 -0.41 10.71
C ARG A 116 16.02 -0.70 9.25
N GLY A 117 16.70 -1.80 8.99
CA GLY A 117 16.98 -2.27 7.62
C GLY A 117 15.79 -2.91 6.92
N LEU A 118 14.80 -3.39 7.68
CA LEU A 118 13.59 -4.04 7.15
C LEU A 118 12.42 -3.08 6.96
N GLU A 119 12.37 -1.99 7.74
CA GLU A 119 11.29 -1.02 7.63
C GLU A 119 11.25 -0.35 6.26
N GLY A 120 10.06 -0.25 5.67
CA GLY A 120 9.85 0.36 4.36
C GLY A 120 10.08 -0.59 3.18
N ILE A 121 10.67 -1.77 3.38
CA ILE A 121 10.82 -2.77 2.31
C ILE A 121 9.43 -3.23 1.84
N LYS A 122 9.28 -3.36 0.53
CA LYS A 122 8.07 -3.93 -0.08
C LYS A 122 8.02 -5.44 0.22
N ARG A 123 6.95 -5.86 0.89
CA ARG A 123 6.80 -7.26 1.32
C ARG A 123 5.90 -8.07 0.41
N GLN A 124 4.78 -7.51 0.07
CA GLN A 124 3.76 -8.15 -0.75
C GLN A 124 3.06 -7.10 -1.61
N TRP A 125 2.48 -7.55 -2.68
CA TRP A 125 1.63 -6.73 -3.52
C TRP A 125 0.19 -7.26 -3.51
N GLY A 126 -0.75 -6.38 -3.78
CA GLY A 126 -2.15 -6.71 -3.92
C GLY A 126 -2.80 -5.86 -5.00
N VAL A 127 -3.86 -6.35 -5.59
CA VAL A 127 -4.69 -5.56 -6.50
C VAL A 127 -5.77 -4.89 -5.65
N PRO A 128 -5.73 -3.56 -5.48
CA PRO A 128 -6.76 -2.85 -4.75
C PRO A 128 -8.07 -2.88 -5.52
N ALA A 129 -9.16 -2.76 -4.78
CA ALA A 129 -10.49 -2.95 -5.34
C ALA A 129 -10.94 -1.87 -6.33
N ALA A 130 -10.23 -0.76 -6.53
CA ALA A 130 -10.80 0.37 -7.25
C ALA A 130 -10.02 0.86 -8.48
N GLY A 131 -8.70 0.88 -8.43
CA GLY A 131 -7.91 1.57 -9.44
C GLY A 131 -7.75 0.81 -10.76
N VAL A 132 -7.97 1.53 -11.86
CA VAL A 132 -7.77 1.05 -13.23
C VAL A 132 -6.91 2.05 -13.98
N ILE A 133 -5.89 1.58 -14.69
CA ILE A 133 -5.12 2.36 -15.64
C ILE A 133 -5.75 2.18 -17.01
N LEU A 134 -5.95 3.30 -17.71
CA LEU A 134 -6.33 3.30 -19.11
C LEU A 134 -5.27 4.07 -19.88
N CYS A 135 -4.56 3.40 -20.78
CA CYS A 135 -3.48 3.97 -21.56
C CYS A 135 -3.91 4.18 -23.03
N ARG A 136 -3.36 5.22 -23.65
CA ARG A 136 -3.55 5.46 -25.09
C ARG A 136 -2.73 4.47 -25.94
N GLU A 137 -1.55 4.14 -25.46
CA GLU A 137 -0.60 3.20 -26.07
C GLU A 137 -0.65 1.86 -25.35
N ALA A 138 0.00 0.83 -25.88
CA ALA A 138 0.11 -0.42 -25.18
C ALA A 138 0.91 -0.25 -23.88
N LEU A 139 0.40 -0.77 -22.78
CA LEU A 139 1.02 -0.61 -21.44
C LEU A 139 2.46 -1.11 -21.42
N LEU A 140 2.75 -2.17 -22.18
CA LEU A 140 4.08 -2.76 -22.27
C LEU A 140 5.14 -1.79 -22.82
N ASP A 141 4.72 -0.84 -23.66
CA ASP A 141 5.62 0.16 -24.25
C ASP A 141 5.98 1.27 -23.26
N VAL A 142 5.19 1.41 -22.19
CA VAL A 142 5.33 2.51 -21.22
C VAL A 142 5.86 2.03 -19.88
N ILE A 143 5.38 0.89 -19.40
CA ILE A 143 5.72 0.34 -18.08
C ILE A 143 5.89 -1.18 -18.15
N PRO A 144 6.72 -1.77 -17.28
CA PRO A 144 6.77 -3.20 -17.12
C PRO A 144 5.43 -3.71 -16.56
N ILE A 145 4.94 -4.78 -17.15
CA ILE A 145 3.69 -5.43 -16.76
C ILE A 145 3.94 -6.91 -16.45
N HIS A 146 3.06 -7.51 -15.65
CA HIS A 146 3.03 -8.95 -15.51
C HIS A 146 1.57 -9.45 -15.47
N ARG A 147 1.39 -10.72 -15.77
CA ARG A 147 0.10 -11.39 -15.70
C ARG A 147 -0.01 -12.15 -14.38
N ARG A 148 -1.11 -11.94 -13.66
CA ARG A 148 -1.30 -12.55 -12.34
C ARG A 148 -1.29 -14.08 -12.37
N ASN A 149 -1.90 -14.66 -13.39
CA ASN A 149 -1.93 -16.09 -13.69
C ASN A 149 -1.87 -16.25 -15.21
N ALA A 150 -1.72 -17.48 -15.75
CA ALA A 150 -1.69 -17.72 -17.18
C ALA A 150 -2.85 -17.07 -17.95
N ASP A 151 -4.07 -17.14 -17.38
CA ASP A 151 -5.30 -16.53 -17.92
C ASP A 151 -5.75 -15.29 -17.13
N GLY A 152 -4.86 -14.75 -16.29
CA GLY A 152 -5.16 -13.65 -15.39
C GLY A 152 -5.03 -12.27 -16.01
N GLU A 153 -5.58 -11.30 -15.32
CA GLU A 153 -5.52 -9.88 -15.68
C GLU A 153 -4.10 -9.36 -15.73
N ILE A 154 -3.85 -8.44 -16.66
CA ILE A 154 -2.58 -7.69 -16.73
C ILE A 154 -2.54 -6.68 -15.60
N ILE A 155 -1.42 -6.63 -14.91
CA ILE A 155 -1.15 -5.67 -13.84
C ILE A 155 0.24 -5.04 -14.02
N PRO A 156 0.43 -3.75 -13.61
CA PRO A 156 1.75 -3.12 -13.68
C PRO A 156 2.71 -3.81 -12.71
N ALA A 157 3.96 -3.99 -13.11
CA ALA A 157 5.03 -4.50 -12.25
C ALA A 157 5.75 -3.40 -11.45
N SER A 158 5.21 -2.18 -11.43
CA SER A 158 5.75 -1.01 -10.73
C SER A 158 4.71 -0.37 -9.81
N ASP A 159 5.18 0.46 -8.86
CA ASP A 159 4.29 1.17 -7.94
C ASP A 159 3.62 2.40 -8.57
N MET A 160 2.60 2.91 -7.85
CA MET A 160 1.81 4.06 -8.27
C MET A 160 2.66 5.30 -8.58
N GLY A 161 3.72 5.55 -7.83
CA GLY A 161 4.60 6.70 -8.07
C GLY A 161 5.26 6.63 -9.45
N THR A 162 5.71 5.46 -9.85
CA THR A 162 6.41 5.25 -11.12
C THR A 162 5.53 5.52 -12.33
N TRP A 163 4.31 4.98 -12.39
CA TRP A 163 3.46 5.17 -13.57
C TRP A 163 2.69 6.51 -13.55
N LYS A 164 2.39 7.10 -12.38
CA LYS A 164 1.92 8.49 -12.29
C LYS A 164 2.97 9.48 -12.82
N TRP A 165 4.24 9.25 -12.49
CA TRP A 165 5.33 10.07 -13.04
C TRP A 165 5.46 9.94 -14.57
N ARG A 166 5.11 8.77 -15.13
CA ARG A 166 5.06 8.55 -16.58
C ARG A 166 3.81 9.16 -17.24
N GLY A 167 2.94 9.82 -16.49
CA GLY A 167 1.75 10.48 -17.03
C GLY A 167 0.60 9.53 -17.36
N LEU A 168 0.55 8.34 -16.79
CA LEU A 168 -0.56 7.42 -16.99
C LEU A 168 -1.77 7.84 -16.13
N PRO A 169 -2.95 8.10 -16.75
CA PRO A 169 -4.16 8.43 -15.99
C PRO A 169 -4.70 7.21 -15.26
N THR A 170 -5.20 7.46 -14.07
CA THR A 170 -5.91 6.46 -13.27
C THR A 170 -7.36 6.83 -13.12
N PHE A 171 -8.20 5.80 -13.14
CA PHE A 171 -9.62 5.89 -12.88
C PHE A 171 -9.94 4.99 -11.69
N ASP A 172 -10.57 5.55 -10.68
CA ASP A 172 -11.02 4.75 -9.54
C ASP A 172 -12.44 4.26 -9.80
N PHE A 173 -12.56 2.97 -10.12
CA PHE A 173 -13.85 2.28 -10.29
C PHE A 173 -14.33 1.81 -8.91
N LEU A 174 -15.02 2.68 -8.21
CA LEU A 174 -15.46 2.47 -6.85
C LEU A 174 -16.73 1.62 -6.78
N GLY A 175 -16.65 0.47 -6.12
CA GLY A 175 -17.81 -0.37 -5.84
C GLY A 175 -18.56 0.16 -4.61
N ARG A 176 -19.74 0.76 -4.79
CA ARG A 176 -20.57 1.31 -3.72
C ARG A 176 -21.64 0.31 -3.29
N GLY A 177 -21.69 -0.01 -1.99
CA GLY A 177 -22.68 -0.94 -1.44
C GLY A 177 -24.11 -0.38 -1.35
N ASN A 178 -24.28 0.94 -1.42
CA ASN A 178 -25.59 1.61 -1.41
C ASN A 178 -26.28 1.66 -2.79
N LEU A 179 -25.52 1.62 -3.88
CA LEU A 179 -26.10 1.64 -5.23
C LEU A 179 -26.99 0.43 -5.54
N PRO A 180 -26.64 -0.81 -5.14
CA PRO A 180 -27.54 -1.95 -5.27
C PRO A 180 -28.87 -1.77 -4.55
N VAL A 181 -28.87 -1.12 -3.37
CA VAL A 181 -30.08 -0.85 -2.58
C VAL A 181 -30.95 0.18 -3.29
N ALA A 182 -30.36 1.28 -3.77
CA ALA A 182 -31.07 2.30 -4.53
C ALA A 182 -31.67 1.73 -5.84
N GLY A 183 -30.91 0.89 -6.54
CA GLY A 183 -31.39 0.23 -7.75
C GLY A 183 -32.51 -0.78 -7.51
N ALA A 184 -32.52 -1.46 -6.36
CA ALA A 184 -33.60 -2.35 -5.98
C ALA A 184 -34.87 -1.56 -5.60
N ALA A 185 -34.73 -0.44 -4.89
CA ALA A 185 -35.85 0.42 -4.53
C ALA A 185 -36.54 1.09 -5.73
N HIS A 186 -35.77 1.35 -6.81
CA HIS A 186 -36.34 1.94 -8.03
C HIS A 186 -37.11 0.94 -8.90
N LYS A 187 -36.90 -0.36 -8.70
CA LYS A 187 -37.58 -1.43 -9.46
C LYS A 187 -38.88 -1.90 -8.82
N ASN A 188 -39.19 -1.46 -7.60
CA ASN A 188 -40.44 -1.65 -6.87
C ASN A 188 -41.33 -0.42 -6.97
#